data_eb830d0e6db6d0b153d361ce55fb428b
#
_entry.id   eb830d0e6db6d0b153d361ce55fb428b
#
_cell.length_a   1.000
_cell.length_b   1.000
_cell.length_c   1.000
_cell.angle_alpha   90.00
_cell.angle_beta   90.00
_cell.angle_gamma   90.00
#
_symmetry.space_group_name_H-M   'P 1'
#
loop_
_entity.id
_entity.type
_entity.pdbx_description
1 polymer ?
#
loop_
_entity_poly.entity_id
_entity_poly.type
_entity_poly.pdbx_seq_one_letter_code
_entity_poly.pdbx_strand_id
1 'polypeptide(L)'
;RMVGRSGMTAPFWKQKTLEQMTPDEWESLCDGCAKCCLLKLEDEDTGEIAYTKLHCRLLDGQACACMDYENRKNIVEDCVILTPQNVAEIQWMPRTCAYRLVLEGMDLPNWHHLVCGDRNRVHTTGNSIRGRTVSEDTVFDEDPEDWIVDWEGNEP
;
A
#
# COMPACT_ATOMS: atom_id res chain seq x y z
N ARG A 1 17.43 30.96 14.64
CA ARG A 1 17.37 30.49 14.09
C ARG A 1 16.53 30.20 13.71
N MET A 2 16.20 30.31 13.50
CA MET A 2 15.73 29.85 12.94
C MET A 2 15.07 29.53 12.24
N VAL A 3 14.46 30.18 12.33
CA VAL A 3 13.99 29.76 11.48
C VAL A 3 13.92 28.97 10.36
N GLY A 4 13.71 29.02 9.40
CA GLY A 4 13.96 28.15 8.28
C GLY A 4 14.66 26.86 8.53
N ARG A 5 14.88 26.56 9.69
CA ARG A 5 15.51 25.33 10.11
C ARG A 5 14.72 24.13 9.80
N SER A 6 13.39 24.24 9.75
CA SER A 6 12.54 23.15 9.35
C SER A 6 12.89 22.65 7.93
N GLY A 7 13.30 23.54 7.05
CA GLY A 7 13.73 23.19 5.71
C GLY A 7 15.11 22.54 5.67
N MET A 8 15.86 22.63 6.75
CA MET A 8 17.20 22.06 6.85
C MET A 8 17.21 20.70 7.55
N THR A 9 16.12 20.35 8.17
CA THR A 9 15.99 19.08 8.88
C THR A 9 15.41 18.04 7.93
N ALA A 10 16.12 16.95 7.75
CA ALA A 10 15.61 15.87 6.91
C ALA A 10 14.36 15.26 7.55
N PRO A 11 13.38 14.85 6.75
CA PRO A 11 12.18 14.21 7.29
C PRO A 11 12.53 12.89 7.96
N PHE A 12 11.66 12.45 8.88
CA PHE A 12 11.95 11.27 9.71
C PHE A 12 12.24 10.01 8.89
N TRP A 13 11.59 9.84 7.74
CA TRP A 13 11.79 8.64 6.91
C TRP A 13 13.16 8.61 6.24
N LYS A 14 13.89 9.72 6.24
CA LYS A 14 15.27 9.78 5.75
C LYS A 14 16.29 9.66 6.87
N GLN A 15 15.87 9.89 8.11
CA GLN A 15 16.75 9.87 9.28
C GLN A 15 16.69 8.58 10.08
N LYS A 16 15.58 7.85 9.95
CA LYS A 16 15.32 6.66 10.76
C LYS A 16 15.16 5.43 9.88
N THR A 17 15.57 4.29 10.40
CA THR A 17 15.17 3.01 9.82
C THR A 17 13.71 2.75 10.21
N LEU A 18 13.07 1.80 9.55
CA LEU A 18 11.69 1.45 9.88
C LEU A 18 11.55 1.05 11.35
N GLU A 19 12.56 0.36 11.89
CA GLU A 19 12.55 -0.11 13.27
C GLU A 19 12.70 1.02 14.29
N GLN A 20 13.27 2.15 13.88
CA GLN A 20 13.47 3.30 14.75
C GLN A 20 12.25 4.23 14.81
N MET A 21 11.26 4.00 13.96
CA MET A 21 10.07 4.85 13.90
C MET A 21 9.16 4.63 15.09
N THR A 22 8.52 5.70 15.54
CA THR A 22 7.45 5.59 16.54
C THR A 22 6.22 4.96 15.88
N PRO A 23 5.25 4.43 16.66
CA PRO A 23 4.03 3.90 16.08
C PRO A 23 3.29 4.91 15.19
N ASP A 24 3.25 6.17 15.58
CA ASP A 24 2.61 7.22 14.77
C ASP A 24 3.35 7.47 13.47
N GLU A 25 4.67 7.48 13.51
CA GLU A 25 5.49 7.62 12.30
C GLU A 25 5.29 6.44 11.36
N TRP A 26 5.30 5.23 11.92
CA TRP A 26 5.06 4.01 11.16
C TRP A 26 3.72 4.05 10.44
N GLU A 27 2.64 4.33 11.17
CA GLU A 27 1.31 4.37 10.57
C GLU A 27 1.16 5.49 9.53
N SER A 28 1.88 6.59 9.69
CA SER A 28 1.81 7.72 8.76
C SER A 28 2.44 7.43 7.40
N LEU A 29 3.28 6.42 7.28
CA LEU A 29 3.90 6.06 6.01
C LEU A 29 2.90 5.54 4.99
N CYS A 30 1.84 4.88 5.42
CA CYS A 30 0.82 4.37 4.51
C CYS A 30 0.11 5.53 3.81
N ASP A 31 0.10 5.50 2.48
CA ASP A 31 -0.52 6.56 1.67
C ASP A 31 -2.01 6.31 1.40
N GLY A 32 -2.52 5.12 1.73
CA GLY A 32 -3.91 4.79 1.49
C GLY A 32 -4.22 4.40 0.05
N CYS A 33 -3.23 3.96 -0.71
CA CYS A 33 -3.46 3.54 -2.10
C CYS A 33 -4.27 2.25 -2.20
N ALA A 34 -4.27 1.44 -1.15
CA ALA A 34 -4.99 0.17 -1.03
C ALA A 34 -4.55 -0.93 -2.01
N LYS A 35 -3.44 -0.74 -2.72
CA LYS A 35 -2.92 -1.77 -3.64
C LYS A 35 -2.56 -3.07 -2.91
N CYS A 36 -2.17 -2.99 -1.65
CA CYS A 36 -1.87 -4.18 -0.84
C CYS A 36 -3.11 -5.02 -0.54
N CYS A 37 -4.31 -4.47 -0.70
CA CYS A 37 -5.57 -5.18 -0.51
C CYS A 37 -6.09 -5.82 -1.81
N LEU A 38 -5.35 -5.74 -2.90
CA LEU A 38 -5.72 -6.42 -4.15
C LEU A 38 -5.43 -7.91 -4.02
N LEU A 39 -6.29 -8.73 -4.59
CA LEU A 39 -6.05 -10.15 -4.69
C LEU A 39 -4.90 -10.37 -5.67
N LYS A 40 -3.92 -11.17 -5.29
CA LYS A 40 -2.72 -11.45 -6.07
C LYS A 40 -2.64 -12.95 -6.34
N LEU A 41 -2.16 -13.29 -7.53
CA LEU A 41 -1.99 -14.68 -7.93
C LEU A 41 -0.51 -14.90 -8.22
N GLU A 42 0.02 -16.04 -7.75
CA GLU A 42 1.41 -16.40 -7.98
C GLU A 42 1.47 -17.55 -8.98
N ASP A 43 2.31 -17.40 -10.00
CA ASP A 43 2.54 -18.46 -10.98
C ASP A 43 3.30 -19.60 -10.32
N GLU A 44 2.79 -20.83 -10.41
CA GLU A 44 3.38 -22.00 -9.78
C GLU A 44 4.77 -22.33 -10.32
N ASP A 45 5.02 -22.01 -11.58
CA ASP A 45 6.27 -22.38 -12.26
C ASP A 45 7.34 -21.29 -12.14
N THR A 46 6.94 -20.01 -12.26
CA THR A 46 7.90 -18.89 -12.31
C THR A 46 7.98 -18.09 -11.02
N GLY A 47 6.96 -18.19 -10.15
CA GLY A 47 6.87 -17.36 -8.96
C GLY A 47 6.47 -15.92 -9.23
N GLU A 48 6.09 -15.60 -10.46
CA GLU A 48 5.65 -14.24 -10.80
C GLU A 48 4.31 -13.93 -10.13
N ILE A 49 4.19 -12.70 -9.65
CA ILE A 49 2.97 -12.21 -9.00
C ILE A 49 2.15 -11.41 -10.01
N ALA A 50 0.89 -11.82 -10.20
CA ALA A 50 -0.06 -11.10 -11.04
C ALA A 50 -1.08 -10.43 -10.15
N TYR A 51 -1.34 -9.15 -10.39
CA TYR A 51 -2.35 -8.40 -9.64
C TYR A 51 -3.67 -8.44 -10.38
N THR A 52 -4.75 -8.62 -9.62
CA THR A 52 -6.10 -8.60 -10.17
C THR A 52 -6.76 -7.27 -9.86
N LYS A 53 -7.93 -7.00 -10.45
CA LYS A 53 -8.75 -5.86 -10.03
C LYS A 53 -9.79 -6.23 -8.98
N LEU A 54 -9.57 -7.35 -8.30
CA LEU A 54 -10.39 -7.75 -7.16
C LEU A 54 -9.75 -7.26 -5.88
N HIS A 55 -10.55 -6.66 -5.00
CA HIS A 55 -10.04 -6.22 -3.70
C HIS A 55 -10.63 -7.06 -2.57
N CYS A 56 -9.92 -7.06 -1.43
CA CYS A 56 -10.33 -7.75 -0.22
C CYS A 56 -11.75 -7.35 0.17
N ARG A 57 -12.54 -8.32 0.62
CA ARG A 57 -13.93 -8.09 1.03
C ARG A 57 -14.08 -7.08 2.17
N LEU A 58 -13.01 -6.85 2.95
CA LEU A 58 -13.02 -5.83 4.01
C LEU A 58 -12.72 -4.43 3.51
N LEU A 59 -12.29 -4.28 2.26
CA LEU A 59 -11.92 -2.99 1.73
C LEU A 59 -13.14 -2.21 1.24
N ASP A 60 -13.22 -0.93 1.61
CA ASP A 60 -14.09 0.02 0.96
C ASP A 60 -13.34 0.60 -0.23
N GLY A 61 -13.75 0.24 -1.46
CA GLY A 61 -13.04 0.60 -2.68
C GLY A 61 -13.09 2.10 -3.01
N GLN A 62 -13.98 2.86 -2.38
CA GLN A 62 -14.05 4.31 -2.58
C GLN A 62 -13.19 5.05 -1.55
N ALA A 63 -13.24 4.61 -0.30
CA ALA A 63 -12.43 5.20 0.75
C ALA A 63 -10.98 4.70 0.73
N CYS A 64 -10.73 3.57 0.08
CA CYS A 64 -9.44 2.89 0.08
C CYS A 64 -8.97 2.58 1.50
N ALA A 65 -9.89 2.13 2.33
CA ALA A 65 -9.63 1.82 3.73
C ALA A 65 -10.33 0.53 4.13
N CYS A 66 -9.68 -0.23 5.00
CA CYS A 66 -10.26 -1.45 5.55
C CYS A 66 -11.46 -1.08 6.43
N MET A 67 -12.60 -1.75 6.21
CA MET A 67 -13.82 -1.49 6.98
C MET A 67 -13.75 -1.99 8.42
N ASP A 68 -12.85 -2.92 8.70
CA ASP A 68 -12.61 -3.42 10.05
C ASP A 68 -11.13 -3.67 10.27
N TYR A 69 -10.40 -2.58 10.33
CA TYR A 69 -8.93 -2.61 10.42
C TYR A 69 -8.43 -3.37 11.65
N GLU A 70 -9.07 -3.17 12.78
CA GLU A 70 -8.63 -3.77 14.05
C GLU A 70 -8.77 -5.29 14.07
N ASN A 71 -9.84 -5.80 13.44
CA ASN A 71 -10.14 -7.24 13.44
C ASN A 71 -9.80 -7.91 12.12
N ARG A 72 -9.12 -7.21 11.22
CA ARG A 72 -8.91 -7.69 9.85
C ARG A 72 -8.27 -9.08 9.76
N LYS A 73 -7.31 -9.36 10.62
CA LYS A 73 -6.63 -10.66 10.62
C LYS A 73 -7.52 -11.80 11.08
N ASN A 74 -8.45 -11.50 11.99
CA ASN A 74 -9.40 -12.50 12.49
C ASN A 74 -10.48 -12.82 11.46
N ILE A 75 -10.83 -11.87 10.61
CA ILE A 75 -11.87 -12.01 9.59
C ILE A 75 -11.27 -12.55 8.29
N VAL A 76 -10.12 -12.05 7.91
CA VAL A 76 -9.39 -12.48 6.70
C VAL A 76 -8.02 -12.99 7.14
N GLU A 77 -7.86 -14.30 7.22
CA GLU A 77 -6.62 -14.94 7.70
C GLU A 77 -5.40 -14.57 6.87
N ASP A 78 -5.61 -14.37 5.57
CA ASP A 78 -4.54 -14.01 4.65
C ASP A 78 -4.14 -12.53 4.71
N CYS A 79 -4.85 -11.74 5.51
CA CYS A 79 -4.52 -10.34 5.68
C CYS A 79 -3.17 -10.19 6.34
N VAL A 80 -2.27 -9.44 5.73
CA VAL A 80 -0.93 -9.25 6.25
C VAL A 80 -0.88 -7.99 7.12
N ILE A 81 -0.31 -8.15 8.31
CA ILE A 81 -0.05 -7.02 9.19
C ILE A 81 1.43 -6.70 9.04
N LEU A 82 1.74 -5.53 8.46
CA LEU A 82 3.11 -5.12 8.24
C LEU A 82 3.80 -4.71 9.54
N THR A 83 5.02 -5.17 9.71
CA THR A 83 5.88 -4.77 10.82
C THR A 83 7.26 -4.44 10.26
N PRO A 84 8.09 -3.66 10.98
CA PRO A 84 9.46 -3.41 10.53
C PRO A 84 10.27 -4.70 10.32
N GLN A 85 9.90 -5.78 11.01
CA GLN A 85 10.62 -7.05 10.96
C GLN A 85 10.22 -7.89 9.76
N ASN A 86 8.99 -7.76 9.25
CA ASN A 86 8.51 -8.62 8.17
C ASN A 86 8.46 -7.97 6.79
N VAL A 87 8.54 -6.64 6.72
CA VAL A 87 8.36 -5.93 5.44
C VAL A 87 9.40 -6.36 4.40
N ALA A 88 10.61 -6.66 4.83
CA ALA A 88 11.67 -7.09 3.91
C ALA A 88 11.41 -8.48 3.31
N GLU A 89 10.59 -9.29 3.97
CA GLU A 89 10.28 -10.65 3.53
C GLU A 89 9.09 -10.71 2.60
N ILE A 90 8.32 -9.62 2.51
CA ILE A 90 7.09 -9.57 1.71
C ILE A 90 7.41 -9.07 0.31
N GLN A 91 7.69 -9.99 -0.59
CA GLN A 91 8.15 -9.67 -1.94
C GLN A 91 7.07 -9.12 -2.86
N TRP A 92 5.80 -9.35 -2.52
CA TRP A 92 4.68 -8.92 -3.36
C TRP A 92 4.19 -7.50 -3.03
N MET A 93 4.85 -6.78 -2.15
CA MET A 93 4.45 -5.41 -1.85
C MET A 93 4.48 -4.55 -3.12
N PRO A 94 3.51 -3.65 -3.29
CA PRO A 94 3.52 -2.74 -4.44
C PRO A 94 4.81 -1.92 -4.48
N ARG A 95 5.30 -1.65 -5.69
CA ARG A 95 6.56 -0.90 -5.87
C ARG A 95 6.48 0.51 -5.31
N THR A 96 5.28 1.09 -5.27
CA THR A 96 5.06 2.45 -4.77
C THR A 96 4.71 2.48 -3.28
N CYS A 97 4.66 1.33 -2.62
CA CYS A 97 4.37 1.28 -1.20
C CYS A 97 5.45 2.01 -0.42
N ALA A 98 5.03 2.95 0.43
CA ALA A 98 5.97 3.77 1.19
C ALA A 98 6.88 2.95 2.09
N TYR A 99 6.37 1.90 2.69
CA TYR A 99 7.19 1.01 3.54
C TYR A 99 8.31 0.37 2.73
N ARG A 100 8.00 -0.06 1.52
CA ARG A 100 8.99 -0.66 0.63
C ARG A 100 10.01 0.37 0.15
N LEU A 101 9.54 1.56 -0.23
CA LEU A 101 10.43 2.63 -0.68
C LEU A 101 11.43 3.01 0.41
N VAL A 102 10.97 3.20 1.63
CA VAL A 102 11.85 3.54 2.75
C VAL A 102 12.84 2.41 3.04
N LEU A 103 12.36 1.16 3.02
CA LEU A 103 13.21 0.00 3.23
C LEU A 103 14.35 -0.05 2.21
N GLU A 104 14.07 0.30 0.96
CA GLU A 104 15.04 0.27 -0.13
C GLU A 104 15.90 1.54 -0.20
N GLY A 105 15.72 2.45 0.74
CA GLY A 105 16.49 3.71 0.77
C GLY A 105 16.03 4.74 -0.25
N MET A 106 14.83 4.60 -0.78
CA MET A 106 14.27 5.51 -1.78
C MET A 106 13.40 6.57 -1.12
N ASP A 107 13.27 7.72 -1.76
CA ASP A 107 12.42 8.80 -1.27
C ASP A 107 10.95 8.51 -1.55
N LEU A 108 10.07 9.20 -0.83
CA LEU A 108 8.63 9.09 -1.05
C LEU A 108 8.23 9.87 -2.31
N PRO A 109 7.17 9.42 -3.01
CA PRO A 109 6.70 10.11 -4.22
C PRO A 109 6.15 11.51 -3.90
N ASN A 110 6.14 12.37 -4.90
CA ASN A 110 5.63 13.75 -4.78
C ASN A 110 4.16 13.80 -4.32
N TRP A 111 3.38 12.80 -4.66
CA TRP A 111 1.96 12.75 -4.31
C TRP A 111 1.69 12.15 -2.93
N HIS A 112 2.72 11.67 -2.23
CA HIS A 112 2.56 11.12 -0.89
C HIS A 112 2.17 12.24 0.07
N HIS A 113 1.21 11.99 0.96
CA HIS A 113 0.69 13.01 1.86
C HIS A 113 1.74 13.64 2.78
N LEU A 114 2.79 12.90 3.11
CA LEU A 114 3.89 13.43 3.94
C LEU A 114 4.76 14.42 3.16
N VAL A 115 4.73 14.36 1.82
CA VAL A 115 5.47 15.26 0.95
C VAL A 115 4.62 16.45 0.53
N CYS A 116 3.39 16.19 0.07
CA CYS A 116 2.52 17.26 -0.47
C CYS A 116 1.52 17.83 0.53
N GLY A 117 1.30 17.16 1.66
CA GLY A 117 0.34 17.61 2.68
C GLY A 117 -1.12 17.33 2.36
N ASP A 118 -1.41 16.57 1.32
CA ASP A 118 -2.78 16.29 0.89
C ASP A 118 -3.00 14.77 0.74
N ARG A 119 -3.83 14.20 1.61
CA ARG A 119 -4.13 12.77 1.59
C ARG A 119 -4.93 12.33 0.36
N ASN A 120 -5.55 13.25 -0.34
CA ASN A 120 -6.31 12.92 -1.55
C ASN A 120 -5.44 12.85 -2.80
N ARG A 121 -4.21 13.31 -2.73
CA ARG A 121 -3.33 13.37 -3.90
C ARG A 121 -3.05 11.97 -4.47
N VAL A 122 -2.94 10.96 -3.64
CA VAL A 122 -2.74 9.58 -4.09
C VAL A 122 -3.88 9.13 -5.00
N HIS A 123 -5.09 9.61 -4.73
CA HIS A 123 -6.28 9.26 -5.53
C HIS A 123 -6.37 10.12 -6.79
N THR A 124 -6.17 11.42 -6.67
CA THR A 124 -6.32 12.34 -7.80
C THR A 124 -5.25 12.15 -8.87
N THR A 125 -4.10 11.61 -8.50
CA THR A 125 -3.01 11.31 -9.44
C THR A 125 -3.11 9.92 -10.05
N GLY A 126 -4.14 9.14 -9.68
CA GLY A 126 -4.34 7.80 -10.22
C GLY A 126 -3.42 6.74 -9.63
N ASN A 127 -2.88 7.00 -8.43
CA ASN A 127 -1.95 6.07 -7.77
C ASN A 127 -2.62 5.16 -6.74
N SER A 128 -3.95 5.24 -6.62
CA SER A 128 -4.73 4.36 -5.75
C SER A 128 -5.70 3.53 -6.57
N ILE A 129 -6.33 2.56 -5.89
CA ILE A 129 -7.31 1.69 -6.54
C ILE A 129 -8.74 2.27 -6.52
N ARG A 130 -8.92 3.49 -6.02
CA ARG A 130 -10.26 4.08 -5.87
C ARG A 130 -11.05 4.04 -7.17
N GLY A 131 -12.23 3.41 -7.11
CA GLY A 131 -13.14 3.32 -8.24
C GLY A 131 -12.70 2.39 -9.36
N ARG A 132 -11.63 1.61 -9.18
CA ARG A 132 -11.02 0.79 -10.24
C ARG A 132 -11.12 -0.71 -9.98
N THR A 133 -11.71 -1.12 -8.87
CA THR A 133 -11.73 -2.51 -8.44
C THR A 133 -13.13 -2.98 -8.07
N VAL A 134 -13.27 -4.29 -7.95
CA VAL A 134 -14.51 -4.98 -7.60
C VAL A 134 -14.22 -5.84 -6.37
N SER A 135 -15.15 -5.92 -5.43
CA SER A 135 -14.97 -6.77 -4.25
C SER A 135 -14.90 -8.25 -4.63
N GLU A 136 -13.99 -8.97 -4.02
CA GLU A 136 -13.87 -10.42 -4.23
C GLU A 136 -15.17 -11.16 -3.91
N ASP A 137 -15.99 -10.65 -3.00
CA ASP A 137 -17.26 -11.27 -2.61
C ASP A 137 -18.30 -11.25 -3.72
N THR A 138 -18.23 -10.30 -4.64
CA THR A 138 -19.22 -10.17 -5.71
C THR A 138 -18.98 -11.14 -6.87
N VAL A 139 -17.80 -11.74 -6.91
CA VAL A 139 -17.38 -12.66 -7.99
C VAL A 139 -16.78 -13.94 -7.43
N PHE A 140 -17.22 -14.35 -6.24
CA PHE A 140 -16.64 -15.53 -5.55
C PHE A 140 -16.77 -16.84 -6.32
N ASP A 141 -17.75 -16.92 -7.24
CA ASP A 141 -18.02 -18.07 -8.09
C ASP A 141 -17.25 -18.03 -9.43
N GLU A 142 -16.45 -16.99 -9.66
CA GLU A 142 -15.67 -16.84 -10.87
C GLU A 142 -14.20 -17.16 -10.62
N ASP A 143 -13.48 -17.48 -11.70
CA ASP A 143 -12.06 -17.76 -11.61
C ASP A 143 -11.29 -16.44 -11.44
N PRO A 144 -10.49 -16.29 -10.35
CA PRO A 144 -9.71 -15.08 -10.16
C PRO A 144 -8.75 -14.77 -11.30
N GLU A 145 -8.30 -15.78 -12.04
CA GLU A 145 -7.40 -15.57 -13.19
C GLU A 145 -8.04 -14.71 -14.26
N ASP A 146 -9.37 -14.74 -14.39
CA ASP A 146 -10.11 -13.93 -15.35
C ASP A 146 -10.08 -12.45 -15.01
N TRP A 147 -9.66 -12.11 -13.79
CA TRP A 147 -9.62 -10.74 -13.27
C TRP A 147 -8.22 -10.15 -13.23
N ILE A 148 -7.22 -10.86 -13.74
CA ILE A 148 -5.86 -10.34 -13.84
C ILE A 148 -5.87 -9.15 -14.80
N VAL A 149 -5.28 -8.05 -14.38
CA VAL A 149 -5.20 -6.84 -15.21
C VAL A 149 -3.79 -6.26 -15.17
N ASP A 150 -3.45 -5.57 -16.23
CA ASP A 150 -2.23 -4.79 -16.30
C ASP A 150 -2.56 -3.40 -15.74
N TRP A 151 -1.91 -3.02 -14.65
CA TRP A 151 -2.10 -1.70 -14.04
C TRP A 151 -1.24 -0.66 -14.76
N GLU A 152 -1.45 -0.53 -16.04
CA GLU A 152 -0.66 0.31 -16.94
C GLU A 152 -0.41 1.71 -16.37
N GLY A 153 0.88 2.06 -16.24
CA GLY A 153 1.28 3.35 -15.72
C GLY A 153 1.24 3.47 -14.20
N ASN A 154 0.69 2.47 -13.51
CA ASN A 154 0.66 2.46 -12.05
C ASN A 154 0.63 1.07 -11.48
N GLU A 155 1.47 0.20 -12.01
CA GLU A 155 1.60 -1.17 -11.54
C GLU A 155 1.94 -1.19 -10.05
N PRO A 156 1.25 -2.03 -9.30
CA PRO A 156 1.56 -2.22 -7.90
C PRO A 156 2.98 -2.69 -7.64
#